data_d017154873004b167cb43a07fec59945
#
_entry.id   d017154873004b167cb43a07fec59945
#
_cell.length_a   1.000
_cell.length_b   1.000
_cell.length_c   1.000
_cell.angle_alpha   90.00
_cell.angle_beta   90.00
_cell.angle_gamma   90.00
#
_symmetry.space_group_name_H-M   'P 1'
#
loop_
_entity.id
_entity.type
_entity.pdbx_description
1 polymer ?
#
loop_
_entity_poly.entity_id
_entity_poly.type
_entity_poly.pdbx_seq_one_letter_code
_entity_poly.pdbx_strand_id
1 'polypeptide(L)'
;MPPLGSWTYTDTAGTLSYTATRNGTRSRLGSSSAASLAVDMEIVRERPNRVAATVTLATTTSFTASNAGTVQVGQPLPDGSLTIAGSLDWERSTEQWSLAVATPQPLNYDADCTDTPQRIKAGKVTLTGTVRGQAGVLTLTWTACGAPPSRSWTPGA
;
A
#
# COMPACT_ATOMS: atom_id res chain seq x y z
N MET A 1 14.31 -2.34 -18.18
CA MET A 1 14.68 -2.04 -16.78
C MET A 1 14.93 -3.35 -16.07
N PRO A 2 16.01 -3.53 -15.30
CA PRO A 2 16.20 -4.78 -14.59
C PRO A 2 15.07 -4.98 -13.56
N PRO A 3 14.68 -6.23 -13.27
CA PRO A 3 13.65 -6.51 -12.28
C PRO A 3 14.07 -5.95 -10.91
N LEU A 4 13.12 -5.38 -10.15
CA LEU A 4 13.37 -4.82 -8.82
C LEU A 4 13.78 -5.88 -7.79
N GLY A 5 13.69 -7.14 -8.15
CA GLY A 5 14.14 -8.29 -7.39
C GLY A 5 13.20 -9.47 -7.48
N SER A 6 13.75 -10.63 -7.23
CA SER A 6 13.01 -11.88 -7.05
C SER A 6 13.36 -12.44 -5.68
N TRP A 7 12.40 -13.02 -4.99
CA TRP A 7 12.61 -13.68 -3.71
C TRP A 7 11.76 -14.94 -3.60
N THR A 8 12.28 -15.92 -2.89
CA THR A 8 11.55 -17.14 -2.56
C THR A 8 11.11 -17.09 -1.10
N TYR A 9 9.86 -17.39 -0.86
CA TYR A 9 9.31 -17.58 0.47
C TYR A 9 9.01 -19.08 0.68
N THR A 10 9.46 -19.59 1.80
CA THR A 10 9.10 -20.93 2.28
C THR A 10 8.53 -20.77 3.68
N ASP A 11 7.38 -21.41 3.97
CA ASP A 11 6.81 -21.34 5.32
C ASP A 11 7.68 -22.11 6.34
N THR A 12 7.42 -21.90 7.61
CA THR A 12 8.17 -22.52 8.70
C THR A 12 8.01 -24.05 8.75
N ALA A 13 6.97 -24.59 8.15
CA ALA A 13 6.75 -26.04 8.03
C ALA A 13 7.40 -26.62 6.78
N GLY A 14 7.98 -25.79 5.89
CA GLY A 14 8.58 -26.23 4.63
C GLY A 14 7.57 -26.72 3.58
N THR A 15 6.27 -26.58 3.86
CA THR A 15 5.19 -27.15 3.04
C THR A 15 4.68 -26.17 1.99
N LEU A 16 4.87 -24.86 2.18
CA LEU A 16 4.44 -23.82 1.27
C LEU A 16 5.65 -23.03 0.77
N SER A 17 5.99 -23.22 -0.49
CA SER A 17 7.01 -22.42 -1.17
C SER A 17 6.39 -21.63 -2.30
N TYR A 18 6.79 -20.38 -2.46
CA TYR A 18 6.47 -19.59 -3.65
C TYR A 18 7.64 -18.68 -4.02
N THR A 19 7.78 -18.43 -5.31
CA THR A 19 8.67 -17.40 -5.83
C THR A 19 7.87 -16.15 -6.14
N ALA A 20 8.37 -15.00 -5.75
CA ALA A 20 7.79 -13.72 -6.12
C ALA A 20 8.81 -12.90 -6.90
N THR A 21 8.42 -12.46 -8.09
CA THR A 21 9.20 -11.56 -8.93
C THR A 21 8.55 -10.20 -8.96
N ARG A 22 9.34 -9.14 -8.80
CA ARG A 22 8.87 -7.77 -8.78
C ARG A 22 9.52 -6.97 -9.88
N ASN A 23 8.69 -6.40 -10.76
CA ASN A 23 9.08 -5.51 -11.85
C ASN A 23 8.38 -4.16 -11.67
N GLY A 24 8.97 -3.09 -12.20
CA GLY A 24 8.31 -1.80 -12.22
C GLY A 24 9.21 -0.64 -11.82
N THR A 25 8.58 0.47 -11.51
CA THR A 25 9.27 1.72 -11.19
C THR A 25 8.84 2.28 -9.84
N ARG A 26 9.77 2.98 -9.21
CA ARG A 26 9.50 3.84 -8.05
C ARG A 26 10.13 5.20 -8.33
N SER A 27 9.34 6.25 -8.22
CA SER A 27 9.85 7.60 -8.28
C SER A 27 9.56 8.34 -6.98
N ARG A 28 10.53 9.11 -6.53
CA ARG A 28 10.40 9.94 -5.33
C ARG A 28 10.68 11.38 -5.71
N LEU A 29 9.79 12.27 -5.31
CA LEU A 29 9.94 13.71 -5.43
C LEU A 29 9.77 14.30 -4.03
N GLY A 30 10.46 15.40 -3.76
CA GLY A 30 10.38 16.03 -2.46
C GLY A 30 10.81 17.47 -2.48
N SER A 31 10.31 18.22 -1.50
CA SER A 31 10.73 19.55 -1.13
C SER A 31 10.94 19.60 0.38
N SER A 32 11.31 20.73 0.93
CA SER A 32 11.44 20.90 2.40
C SER A 32 10.11 20.81 3.16
N SER A 33 8.97 20.79 2.47
CA SER A 33 7.63 20.77 3.10
C SER A 33 6.76 19.59 2.66
N ALA A 34 7.15 18.87 1.62
CA ALA A 34 6.36 17.79 1.07
C ALA A 34 7.23 16.72 0.42
N ALA A 35 6.70 15.51 0.36
CA ALA A 35 7.32 14.41 -0.38
C ALA A 35 6.25 13.58 -1.08
N SER A 36 6.61 12.96 -2.19
CA SER A 36 5.74 11.99 -2.85
C SER A 36 6.51 10.74 -3.27
N LEU A 37 5.81 9.63 -3.27
CA LEU A 37 6.29 8.34 -3.77
C LEU A 37 5.26 7.80 -4.75
N ALA A 38 5.60 7.78 -6.02
CA ALA A 38 4.84 7.06 -7.02
C ALA A 38 5.42 5.64 -7.18
N VAL A 39 4.54 4.66 -7.20
CA VAL A 39 4.85 3.24 -7.37
C VAL A 39 4.01 2.72 -8.51
N ASP A 40 4.68 2.16 -9.50
CA ASP A 40 4.08 1.39 -10.60
C ASP A 40 4.81 0.06 -10.64
N MET A 41 4.17 -0.99 -10.13
CA MET A 41 4.84 -2.25 -9.84
C MET A 41 3.93 -3.45 -10.12
N GLU A 42 4.50 -4.42 -10.79
CA GLU A 42 3.93 -5.76 -10.96
C GLU A 42 4.64 -6.74 -10.04
N ILE A 43 3.89 -7.57 -9.35
CA ILE A 43 4.39 -8.67 -8.51
C ILE A 43 3.76 -9.96 -9.00
N VAL A 44 4.56 -10.84 -9.59
CA VAL A 44 4.14 -12.17 -10.00
C VAL A 44 4.49 -13.16 -8.91
N ARG A 45 3.49 -13.90 -8.43
CA ARG A 45 3.65 -14.99 -7.46
C ARG A 45 3.46 -16.33 -8.15
N GLU A 46 4.47 -17.15 -8.08
CA GLU A 46 4.45 -18.52 -8.62
C GLU A 46 4.50 -19.52 -7.48
N ARG A 47 3.62 -20.51 -7.52
CA ARG A 47 3.62 -21.64 -6.59
C ARG A 47 3.73 -22.93 -7.38
N PRO A 48 4.42 -23.97 -6.84
CA PRO A 48 4.42 -25.29 -7.46
C PRO A 48 3.00 -25.79 -7.73
N ASN A 49 2.75 -26.27 -8.93
CA ASN A 49 1.46 -26.85 -9.34
C ASN A 49 0.24 -25.93 -9.25
N ARG A 50 0.44 -24.61 -9.29
CA ARG A 50 -0.66 -23.62 -9.32
C ARG A 50 -0.39 -22.56 -10.39
N VAL A 51 -1.46 -22.04 -10.96
CA VAL A 51 -1.38 -20.88 -11.86
C VAL A 51 -0.79 -19.70 -11.10
N ALA A 52 0.14 -18.99 -11.74
CA ALA A 52 0.70 -17.76 -11.19
C ALA A 52 -0.40 -16.73 -10.88
N ALA A 53 -0.18 -15.94 -9.86
CA ALA A 53 -1.03 -14.79 -9.55
C ALA A 53 -0.20 -13.51 -9.75
N THR A 54 -0.78 -12.55 -10.44
CA THR A 54 -0.19 -11.22 -10.66
C THR A 54 -0.90 -10.19 -9.82
N VAL A 55 -0.13 -9.34 -9.16
CA VAL A 55 -0.61 -8.16 -8.45
C VAL A 55 0.03 -6.94 -9.10
N THR A 56 -0.78 -6.03 -9.62
CA THR A 56 -0.31 -4.74 -10.12
C THR A 56 -0.69 -3.64 -9.14
N LEU A 57 0.28 -2.82 -8.78
CA LEU A 57 0.12 -1.71 -7.87
C LEU A 57 0.55 -0.42 -8.57
N ALA A 58 -0.39 0.45 -8.84
CA ALA A 58 -0.16 1.77 -9.41
C ALA A 58 -0.68 2.83 -8.43
N THR A 59 0.19 3.29 -7.53
CA THR A 59 -0.21 4.21 -6.45
C THR A 59 0.72 5.40 -6.32
N THR A 60 0.16 6.51 -5.88
CA THR A 60 0.91 7.67 -5.42
C THR A 60 0.60 7.93 -3.96
N THR A 61 1.64 7.96 -3.15
CA THR A 61 1.57 8.42 -1.75
C THR A 61 2.14 9.84 -1.70
N SER A 62 1.38 10.78 -1.17
CA SER A 62 1.82 12.16 -0.97
C SER A 62 1.86 12.48 0.51
N PHE A 63 2.94 13.11 0.95
CA PHE A 63 3.15 13.58 2.32
C PHE A 63 3.24 15.09 2.32
N THR A 64 2.59 15.73 3.30
CA THR A 64 2.72 17.15 3.57
C THR A 64 3.06 17.32 5.05
N ALA A 65 4.17 18.00 5.34
CA ALA A 65 4.60 18.28 6.71
C ALA A 65 3.66 19.29 7.39
N SER A 66 3.40 19.10 8.68
CA SER A 66 2.62 20.03 9.49
C SER A 66 3.33 21.40 9.62
N ASN A 67 4.67 21.39 9.62
CA ASN A 67 5.50 22.59 9.64
C ASN A 67 6.33 22.65 8.36
N ALA A 68 6.22 23.73 7.62
CA ALA A 68 6.99 23.95 6.40
C ALA A 68 8.51 23.97 6.71
N GLY A 69 9.32 23.44 5.78
CA GLY A 69 10.78 23.43 5.90
C GLY A 69 11.37 22.32 6.78
N THR A 70 10.54 21.42 7.30
CA THR A 70 11.02 20.36 8.21
C THR A 70 11.37 19.03 7.55
N VAL A 71 11.04 18.83 6.27
CA VAL A 71 11.41 17.63 5.52
C VAL A 71 12.87 17.72 5.09
N GLN A 72 13.68 16.74 5.50
CA GLN A 72 15.11 16.69 5.20
C GLN A 72 15.49 15.35 4.57
N VAL A 73 16.41 15.40 3.61
CA VAL A 73 16.93 14.20 2.95
C VAL A 73 17.72 13.36 3.97
N GLY A 74 17.44 12.06 4.01
CA GLY A 74 18.10 11.11 4.90
C GLY A 74 17.60 11.12 6.34
N GLN A 75 16.63 11.98 6.68
CA GLN A 75 15.98 12.00 7.99
C GLN A 75 14.60 11.35 7.93
N PRO A 76 14.08 10.83 9.06
CA PRO A 76 12.68 10.42 9.18
C PRO A 76 11.75 11.58 8.81
N LEU A 77 10.56 11.25 8.29
CA LEU A 77 9.54 12.26 8.05
C LEU A 77 9.09 12.90 9.38
N PRO A 78 8.90 14.24 9.41
CA PRO A 78 8.31 14.93 10.56
C PRO A 78 6.81 14.65 10.63
N ASP A 79 6.13 15.24 11.64
CA ASP A 79 4.67 15.21 11.70
C ASP A 79 4.04 15.76 10.43
N GLY A 80 2.93 15.15 10.02
CA GLY A 80 2.29 15.56 8.79
C GLY A 80 1.07 14.74 8.42
N SER A 81 0.62 14.93 7.20
CA SER A 81 -0.48 14.17 6.62
C SER A 81 -0.02 13.37 5.41
N LEU A 82 -0.58 12.17 5.26
CA LEU A 82 -0.38 11.29 4.11
C LEU A 82 -1.70 11.09 3.37
N THR A 83 -1.63 11.10 2.05
CA THR A 83 -2.70 10.62 1.18
C THR A 83 -2.16 9.54 0.25
N ILE A 84 -2.99 8.55 -0.05
CA ILE A 84 -2.69 7.46 -0.98
C ILE A 84 -3.82 7.42 -1.99
N ALA A 85 -3.47 7.40 -3.28
CA ALA A 85 -4.43 7.26 -4.38
C ALA A 85 -3.84 6.35 -5.46
N GLY A 86 -4.70 5.68 -6.23
CA GLY A 86 -4.29 4.82 -7.32
C GLY A 86 -5.13 3.56 -7.48
N SER A 87 -4.52 2.48 -7.93
CA SER A 87 -5.17 1.19 -8.09
C SER A 87 -4.33 0.03 -7.54
N LEU A 88 -5.04 -1.02 -7.20
CA LEU A 88 -4.52 -2.34 -6.88
C LEU A 88 -5.29 -3.36 -7.71
N ASP A 89 -4.62 -4.03 -8.61
CA ASP A 89 -5.18 -5.04 -9.48
C ASP A 89 -4.64 -6.41 -9.12
N TRP A 90 -5.47 -7.41 -9.23
CA TRP A 90 -5.10 -8.80 -9.00
C TRP A 90 -5.68 -9.69 -10.09
N GLU A 91 -4.85 -10.57 -10.62
CA GLU A 91 -5.20 -11.52 -11.66
C GLU A 91 -4.64 -12.91 -11.35
N ARG A 92 -5.47 -13.92 -11.57
CA ARG A 92 -5.07 -15.32 -11.50
C ARG A 92 -5.97 -16.18 -12.38
N SER A 93 -5.45 -16.69 -13.49
CA SER A 93 -6.26 -17.44 -14.47
C SER A 93 -7.44 -16.61 -14.97
N THR A 94 -8.67 -17.03 -14.70
CA THR A 94 -9.90 -16.33 -15.06
C THR A 94 -10.45 -15.42 -13.97
N GLU A 95 -9.87 -15.48 -12.76
CA GLU A 95 -10.24 -14.56 -11.67
C GLU A 95 -9.43 -13.28 -11.78
N GLN A 96 -10.10 -12.16 -11.82
CA GLN A 96 -9.47 -10.84 -11.79
C GLN A 96 -10.33 -9.85 -11.00
N TRP A 97 -9.69 -8.89 -10.37
CA TRP A 97 -10.36 -7.77 -9.76
C TRP A 97 -9.47 -6.54 -9.70
N SER A 98 -10.08 -5.38 -9.68
CA SER A 98 -9.43 -4.09 -9.61
C SER A 98 -10.06 -3.26 -8.49
N LEU A 99 -9.21 -2.65 -7.67
CA LEU A 99 -9.62 -1.80 -6.56
C LEU A 99 -9.02 -0.40 -6.72
N ALA A 100 -9.87 0.60 -6.75
CA ALA A 100 -9.44 1.99 -6.63
C ALA A 100 -9.09 2.30 -5.18
N VAL A 101 -7.91 2.86 -4.96
CA VAL A 101 -7.41 3.26 -3.65
C VAL A 101 -7.57 4.77 -3.50
N ALA A 102 -8.19 5.22 -2.40
CA ALA A 102 -8.35 6.62 -2.09
C ALA A 102 -8.20 6.88 -0.58
N THR A 103 -7.90 8.12 -0.23
CA THR A 103 -7.77 8.56 1.16
C THR A 103 -8.81 9.66 1.44
N PRO A 104 -10.07 9.30 1.73
CA PRO A 104 -11.14 10.28 1.98
C PRO A 104 -10.90 11.12 3.22
N GLN A 105 -10.10 10.62 4.15
CA GLN A 105 -9.61 11.36 5.31
C GLN A 105 -8.10 11.17 5.38
N PRO A 106 -7.29 12.24 5.22
CA PRO A 106 -5.85 12.14 5.27
C PRO A 106 -5.35 11.39 6.50
N LEU A 107 -4.33 10.57 6.30
CA LEU A 107 -3.70 9.83 7.38
C LEU A 107 -2.80 10.78 8.16
N ASN A 108 -3.06 10.91 9.46
CA ASN A 108 -2.23 11.72 10.35
C ASN A 108 -0.98 10.92 10.72
N TYR A 109 0.17 11.34 10.19
CA TYR A 109 1.47 10.78 10.49
C TYR A 109 2.07 11.49 11.71
N ASP A 110 2.50 10.72 12.69
CA ASP A 110 3.08 11.18 13.94
C ASP A 110 4.51 10.64 14.08
N ALA A 111 5.49 11.52 14.03
CA ALA A 111 6.90 11.17 14.10
C ALA A 111 7.28 10.58 15.46
N ASP A 112 6.59 10.97 16.52
CA ASP A 112 6.81 10.52 17.89
C ASP A 112 6.18 9.15 18.19
N CYS A 113 5.41 8.63 17.26
CA CYS A 113 4.86 7.29 17.32
C CYS A 113 5.94 6.22 17.06
N THR A 114 6.76 5.95 18.06
CA THR A 114 7.98 5.12 17.93
C THR A 114 7.75 3.63 18.10
N ASP A 115 6.67 3.24 18.76
CA ASP A 115 6.43 1.84 19.19
C ASP A 115 6.07 0.89 18.06
N THR A 116 5.86 1.39 16.83
CA THR A 116 5.48 0.57 15.69
C THR A 116 6.00 1.13 14.37
N PRO A 117 6.18 0.27 13.34
CA PRO A 117 6.51 0.74 12.00
C PRO A 117 5.39 1.59 11.36
N GLN A 118 4.18 1.58 11.93
CA GLN A 118 3.02 2.33 11.45
C GLN A 118 2.82 3.59 12.29
N ARG A 119 3.47 4.66 11.90
CA ARG A 119 3.38 5.98 12.54
C ARG A 119 2.10 6.75 12.16
N ILE A 120 0.97 6.04 12.06
CA ILE A 120 -0.33 6.62 11.71
C ILE A 120 -1.23 6.57 12.94
N LYS A 121 -1.70 7.73 13.39
CA LYS A 121 -2.59 7.84 14.56
C LYS A 121 -4.05 8.08 14.22
N ALA A 122 -4.36 8.55 13.01
CA ALA A 122 -5.73 8.78 12.58
C ALA A 122 -5.82 8.79 11.05
N GLY A 123 -7.03 8.65 10.53
CA GLY A 123 -7.31 8.78 9.11
C GLY A 123 -8.01 7.56 8.52
N LYS A 124 -8.29 7.65 7.23
CA LYS A 124 -9.10 6.64 6.54
C LYS A 124 -8.62 6.41 5.11
N VAL A 125 -8.50 5.16 4.73
CA VAL A 125 -8.25 4.71 3.36
C VAL A 125 -9.41 3.84 2.91
N THR A 126 -9.83 4.00 1.67
CA THR A 126 -10.85 3.16 1.03
C THR A 126 -10.26 2.43 -0.17
N LEU A 127 -10.69 1.19 -0.35
CA LEU A 127 -10.48 0.39 -1.54
C LEU A 127 -11.84 0.06 -2.13
N THR A 128 -12.14 0.61 -3.30
CA THR A 128 -13.45 0.48 -3.97
C THR A 128 -13.32 -0.35 -5.23
N GLY A 129 -14.17 -1.32 -5.41
CA GLY A 129 -14.17 -2.16 -6.61
C GLY A 129 -15.05 -3.37 -6.50
N THR A 130 -14.86 -4.31 -7.43
CA THR A 130 -15.60 -5.57 -7.47
C THR A 130 -14.65 -6.73 -7.22
N VAL A 131 -14.93 -7.53 -6.20
CA VAL A 131 -14.17 -8.74 -5.86
C VAL A 131 -15.10 -9.94 -5.94
N ARG A 132 -14.79 -10.92 -6.79
CA ARG A 132 -15.62 -12.12 -7.00
C ARG A 132 -17.07 -11.80 -7.31
N GLY A 133 -17.32 -10.80 -8.16
CA GLY A 133 -18.65 -10.39 -8.56
C GLY A 133 -19.42 -9.53 -7.53
N GLN A 134 -18.84 -9.24 -6.37
CA GLN A 134 -19.44 -8.36 -5.36
C GLN A 134 -18.76 -6.99 -5.40
N ALA A 135 -19.52 -5.97 -5.80
CA ALA A 135 -19.08 -4.58 -5.71
C ALA A 135 -19.11 -4.14 -4.24
N GLY A 136 -18.21 -3.24 -3.87
CA GLY A 136 -18.20 -2.70 -2.51
C GLY A 136 -16.98 -1.84 -2.20
N VAL A 137 -16.93 -1.41 -0.94
CA VAL A 137 -15.88 -0.58 -0.40
C VAL A 137 -15.31 -1.21 0.86
N LEU A 138 -14.03 -1.54 0.84
CA LEU A 138 -13.27 -1.85 2.05
C LEU A 138 -12.72 -0.55 2.62
N THR A 139 -13.08 -0.25 3.86
CA THR A 139 -12.58 0.91 4.59
C THR A 139 -11.60 0.48 5.68
N LEU A 140 -10.44 1.10 5.70
CA LEU A 140 -9.43 0.99 6.73
C LEU A 140 -9.42 2.28 7.54
N THR A 141 -9.60 2.21 8.87
CA THR A 141 -9.66 3.38 9.74
C THR A 141 -8.63 3.25 10.86
N TRP A 142 -7.74 4.23 10.97
CA TRP A 142 -6.80 4.39 12.07
C TRP A 142 -7.38 5.33 13.11
N THR A 143 -7.24 4.98 14.39
CA THR A 143 -7.77 5.77 15.53
C THR A 143 -6.74 5.99 16.63
N ALA A 144 -5.61 5.31 16.57
CA ALA A 144 -4.54 5.45 17.55
C ALA A 144 -3.18 5.08 16.95
N CYS A 145 -2.14 5.72 17.47
CA CYS A 145 -0.75 5.39 17.19
C CYS A 145 -0.48 3.93 17.52
N GLY A 146 0.16 3.20 16.60
CA GLY A 146 0.56 1.82 16.81
C GLY A 146 -0.54 0.77 16.73
N ALA A 147 -1.79 1.19 16.74
CA ALA A 147 -2.90 0.26 16.56
C ALA A 147 -3.07 -0.12 15.07
N PRO A 148 -3.36 -1.39 14.77
CA PRO A 148 -3.74 -1.77 13.42
C PRO A 148 -5.05 -1.09 13.05
N PRO A 149 -5.27 -0.75 11.75
CA PRO A 149 -6.53 -0.15 11.34
C PRO A 149 -7.70 -1.11 11.54
N SER A 150 -8.82 -0.59 12.00
CA SER A 150 -10.09 -1.28 11.91
C SER A 150 -10.50 -1.46 10.45
N ARG A 151 -11.24 -2.53 10.15
CA ARG A 151 -11.66 -2.88 8.79
C ARG A 151 -13.17 -3.00 8.76
N SER A 152 -13.79 -2.36 7.77
CA SER A 152 -15.21 -2.53 7.49
C SER A 152 -15.43 -2.70 5.99
N TRP A 153 -16.38 -3.57 5.64
CA TRP A 153 -16.81 -3.77 4.25
C TRP A 153 -18.23 -3.26 4.11
N THR A 154 -18.46 -2.44 3.09
CA THR A 154 -19.80 -1.97 2.70
C THR A 154 -20.09 -2.49 1.30
N PRO A 155 -21.09 -3.38 1.12
CA PRO A 155 -21.51 -3.82 -0.20
C PRO A 155 -21.96 -2.63 -1.05
N GLY A 156 -21.64 -2.66 -2.35
CA GLY A 156 -22.22 -1.77 -3.34
C GLY A 156 -23.69 -2.13 -3.59
N ALA A 157 -24.45 -1.14 -4.00
CA ALA A 157 -25.83 -1.34 -4.41
C ALA A 157 -25.89 -2.00 -5.79
#